data_0b3741087204c07dff858ad48b0a533b
#
_entry.id   0b3741087204c07dff858ad48b0a533b
#
_cell.length_a   1.000
_cell.length_b   1.000
_cell.length_c   1.000
_cell.angle_alpha   90.00
_cell.angle_beta   90.00
_cell.angle_gamma   90.00
#
_symmetry.space_group_name_H-M   'P 1'
#
loop_
_entity.id
_entity.type
_entity.pdbx_description
1 polymer ?
#
loop_
_entity_poly.entity_id
_entity_poly.type
_entity_poly.pdbx_seq_one_letter_code
_entity_poly.pdbx_strand_id
1 'polypeptide(L)'
;GQRLLWAPILGALLQAANQLGFHTAGYKPVASGSELTAAGLRNEDALALQRHSRVALRYEQVNPYTFAEPTSPHIISADEGRPIAAARLSSGLRELEGLADWVLVEGAGGWFTPLSDSLTFADWAQAEQLPVILVVGVKLGCINHAMLTAQAVRQAGLPLAGWIANDVQPPGKRHAEY
;
A
#
# COMPACT_ATOMS: atom_id res chain seq x y z
N GLY A 1 -1.69 10.81 -14.00
CA GLY A 1 -1.32 9.70 -14.87
C GLY A 1 -0.46 8.60 -14.26
N GLN A 2 -0.26 8.50 -12.93
CA GLN A 2 0.57 7.43 -12.32
C GLN A 2 -0.25 6.37 -11.57
N ARG A 3 -1.57 6.37 -11.70
CA ARG A 3 -2.47 5.55 -10.88
C ARG A 3 -2.60 4.07 -11.27
N LEU A 4 -2.13 3.65 -12.44
CA LEU A 4 -2.45 2.32 -13.00
C LEU A 4 -1.40 1.23 -12.76
N LEU A 5 -0.34 1.49 -11.98
CA LEU A 5 0.86 0.65 -12.06
C LEU A 5 1.14 -0.22 -10.83
N TRP A 6 0.46 0.01 -9.73
CA TRP A 6 0.70 -0.72 -8.47
C TRP A 6 -0.23 -1.92 -8.30
N ALA A 7 -1.51 -1.77 -8.65
CA ALA A 7 -2.50 -2.81 -8.53
C ALA A 7 -2.12 -4.15 -9.21
N PRO A 8 -1.53 -4.15 -10.43
CA PRO A 8 -1.08 -5.40 -11.05
C PRO A 8 0.02 -6.13 -10.26
N ILE A 9 0.96 -5.38 -9.65
CA ILE A 9 2.05 -5.98 -8.87
C ILE A 9 1.52 -6.62 -7.59
N LEU A 10 0.67 -5.90 -6.89
CA LEU A 10 0.08 -6.39 -5.63
C LEU A 10 -0.82 -7.58 -5.89
N GLY A 11 -1.60 -7.54 -6.96
CA GLY A 11 -2.38 -8.68 -7.43
C GLY A 11 -1.50 -9.90 -7.75
N ALA A 12 -0.36 -9.68 -8.42
CA ALA A 12 0.58 -10.75 -8.75
C ALA A 12 1.22 -11.36 -7.48
N LEU A 13 1.57 -10.53 -6.49
CA LEU A 13 2.09 -11.01 -5.20
C LEU A 13 1.06 -11.86 -4.45
N LEU A 14 -0.19 -11.42 -4.38
CA LEU A 14 -1.28 -12.19 -3.77
C LEU A 14 -1.51 -13.51 -4.52
N GLN A 15 -1.52 -13.49 -5.85
CA GLN A 15 -1.65 -14.70 -6.67
C GLN A 15 -0.50 -15.67 -6.44
N ALA A 16 0.73 -15.19 -6.38
CA ALA A 16 1.89 -16.03 -6.11
C ALA A 16 1.81 -16.68 -4.73
N ALA A 17 1.42 -15.94 -3.71
CA ALA A 17 1.20 -16.49 -2.37
C ALA A 17 0.06 -17.50 -2.34
N ASN A 18 -1.04 -17.25 -3.07
CA ASN A 18 -2.13 -18.19 -3.23
C ASN A 18 -1.67 -19.50 -3.87
N GLN A 19 -0.83 -19.42 -4.92
CA GLN A 19 -0.26 -20.60 -5.58
C GLN A 19 0.65 -21.40 -4.67
N LEU A 20 1.33 -20.74 -3.73
CA LEU A 20 2.14 -21.40 -2.69
C LEU A 20 1.31 -22.03 -1.57
N GLY A 21 -0.01 -21.88 -1.60
CA GLY A 21 -0.93 -22.49 -0.64
C GLY A 21 -1.32 -21.60 0.53
N PHE A 22 -0.90 -20.33 0.56
CA PHE A 22 -1.32 -19.39 1.61
C PHE A 22 -2.78 -18.96 1.45
N HIS A 23 -3.43 -18.71 2.58
CA HIS A 23 -4.72 -18.03 2.64
C HIS A 23 -4.45 -16.53 2.79
N THR A 24 -4.53 -15.81 1.68
CA THR A 24 -4.10 -14.43 1.60
C THR A 24 -5.20 -13.43 1.87
N ALA A 25 -4.82 -12.27 2.40
CA ALA A 25 -5.64 -11.07 2.48
C ALA A 25 -4.81 -9.84 2.08
N GLY A 26 -5.39 -8.96 1.27
CA GLY A 26 -4.84 -7.65 0.96
C GLY A 26 -5.40 -6.59 1.88
N TYR A 27 -4.57 -5.65 2.31
CA TYR A 27 -4.93 -4.56 3.21
C TYR A 27 -4.36 -3.24 2.72
N LYS A 28 -5.24 -2.31 2.37
CA LYS A 28 -4.90 -0.91 2.06
C LYS A 28 -5.61 -0.04 3.11
N PRO A 29 -4.97 0.20 4.27
CA PRO A 29 -5.66 0.84 5.39
C PRO A 29 -6.13 2.26 5.08
N VAL A 30 -5.41 2.98 4.23
CA VAL A 30 -5.75 4.34 3.81
C VAL A 30 -5.65 4.45 2.29
N ALA A 31 -6.70 4.94 1.66
CA ALA A 31 -6.74 5.23 0.22
C ALA A 31 -7.28 6.63 -0.04
N SER A 32 -6.58 7.39 -0.88
CA SER A 32 -7.07 8.65 -1.46
C SER A 32 -7.28 8.46 -2.96
N GLY A 33 -8.19 9.26 -3.54
CA GLY A 33 -8.56 9.11 -4.94
C GLY A 33 -9.46 7.92 -5.19
N SER A 34 -10.66 7.99 -4.66
CA SER A 34 -11.68 6.96 -4.79
C SER A 34 -12.87 7.48 -5.60
N GLU A 35 -13.60 6.59 -6.21
CA GLU A 35 -14.81 6.90 -6.99
C GLU A 35 -16.06 6.54 -6.22
N LEU A 36 -17.09 7.37 -6.35
CA LEU A 36 -18.40 7.07 -5.77
C LEU A 36 -19.12 6.04 -6.64
N THR A 37 -19.46 4.92 -6.03
CA THR A 37 -20.23 3.84 -6.63
C THR A 37 -21.58 3.67 -5.92
N ALA A 38 -22.44 2.81 -6.44
CA ALA A 38 -23.70 2.45 -5.78
C ALA A 38 -23.50 1.86 -4.37
N ALA A 39 -22.33 1.26 -4.12
CA ALA A 39 -21.98 0.68 -2.80
C ALA A 39 -21.21 1.66 -1.90
N GLY A 40 -20.95 2.89 -2.35
CA GLY A 40 -20.16 3.91 -1.65
C GLY A 40 -18.83 4.22 -2.35
N LEU A 41 -17.96 4.94 -1.67
CA LEU A 41 -16.61 5.23 -2.19
C LEU A 41 -15.79 3.95 -2.32
N ARG A 42 -15.13 3.79 -3.49
CA ARG A 42 -14.28 2.63 -3.79
C ARG A 42 -12.98 3.09 -4.46
N ASN A 43 -11.87 2.58 -3.96
CA ASN A 43 -10.55 2.79 -4.54
C ASN A 43 -10.17 1.58 -5.40
N GLU A 44 -9.62 1.81 -6.59
CA GLU A 44 -9.29 0.74 -7.53
C GLU A 44 -8.24 -0.24 -7.00
N ASP A 45 -7.22 0.26 -6.30
CA ASP A 45 -6.17 -0.60 -5.72
C ASP A 45 -6.76 -1.49 -4.61
N ALA A 46 -7.63 -0.92 -3.76
CA ALA A 46 -8.32 -1.68 -2.73
C ALA A 46 -9.26 -2.75 -3.32
N LEU A 47 -9.97 -2.43 -4.40
CA LEU A 47 -10.80 -3.41 -5.12
C LEU A 47 -9.95 -4.53 -5.71
N ALA A 48 -8.78 -4.21 -6.27
CA ALA A 48 -7.85 -5.21 -6.80
C ALA A 48 -7.33 -6.13 -5.68
N LEU A 49 -6.95 -5.58 -4.53
CA LEU A 49 -6.55 -6.35 -3.37
C LEU A 49 -7.68 -7.27 -2.89
N GLN A 50 -8.92 -6.76 -2.83
CA GLN A 50 -10.09 -7.55 -2.47
C GLN A 50 -10.29 -8.74 -3.42
N ARG A 51 -10.23 -8.49 -4.73
CA ARG A 51 -10.42 -9.54 -5.76
C ARG A 51 -9.36 -10.64 -5.71
N HIS A 52 -8.10 -10.26 -5.44
CA HIS A 52 -6.96 -11.20 -5.45
C HIS A 52 -6.73 -11.88 -4.10
N SER A 53 -7.40 -11.42 -3.04
CA SER A 53 -7.37 -12.09 -1.75
C SER A 53 -8.08 -13.44 -1.84
N ARG A 54 -7.45 -14.49 -1.32
CA ARG A 54 -8.07 -15.81 -1.24
C ARG A 54 -9.17 -15.87 -0.19
N VAL A 55 -8.98 -15.14 0.91
CA VAL A 55 -10.01 -14.97 1.94
C VAL A 55 -11.09 -14.05 1.40
N ALA A 56 -12.35 -14.43 1.57
CA ALA A 56 -13.49 -13.57 1.22
C ALA A 56 -13.58 -12.40 2.21
N LEU A 57 -13.41 -11.17 1.71
CA LEU A 57 -13.35 -9.96 2.51
C LEU A 57 -14.41 -8.96 2.05
N ARG A 58 -14.99 -8.24 3.01
CA ARG A 58 -15.76 -7.03 2.71
C ARG A 58 -14.79 -5.91 2.35
N TYR A 59 -15.25 -4.94 1.55
CA TYR A 59 -14.43 -3.81 1.15
C TYR A 59 -13.84 -3.06 2.36
N GLU A 60 -14.63 -2.80 3.39
CA GLU A 60 -14.24 -2.06 4.59
C GLU A 60 -13.16 -2.78 5.41
N GLN A 61 -13.06 -4.09 5.30
CA GLN A 61 -11.97 -4.87 5.90
C GLN A 61 -10.66 -4.66 5.16
N VAL A 62 -10.72 -4.47 3.85
CA VAL A 62 -9.54 -4.18 3.00
C VAL A 62 -9.13 -2.72 3.13
N ASN A 63 -10.08 -1.79 3.11
CA ASN A 63 -9.83 -0.35 3.07
C ASN A 63 -10.74 0.42 4.04
N PRO A 64 -10.36 0.53 5.32
CA PRO A 64 -11.17 1.23 6.32
C PRO A 64 -11.22 2.75 6.15
N TYR A 65 -10.18 3.39 5.64
CA TYR A 65 -10.17 4.83 5.36
C TYR A 65 -10.13 5.07 3.85
N THR A 66 -11.26 5.49 3.29
CA THR A 66 -11.43 5.78 1.86
C THR A 66 -11.79 7.25 1.69
N PHE A 67 -10.97 7.98 0.94
CA PHE A 67 -11.17 9.40 0.63
C PHE A 67 -11.33 9.62 -0.88
N ALA A 68 -12.24 10.51 -1.27
CA ALA A 68 -12.55 10.77 -2.68
C ALA A 68 -11.41 11.49 -3.40
N GLU A 69 -10.89 12.56 -2.82
CA GLU A 69 -9.88 13.41 -3.46
C GLU A 69 -8.50 12.73 -3.51
N PRO A 70 -7.83 12.76 -4.68
CA PRO A 70 -6.49 12.19 -4.85
C PRO A 70 -5.41 13.16 -4.34
N THR A 71 -5.32 13.33 -3.04
CA THR A 71 -4.35 14.18 -2.36
C THR A 71 -3.69 13.44 -1.20
N SER A 72 -2.77 14.11 -0.50
CA SER A 72 -2.11 13.50 0.66
C SER A 72 -3.14 13.16 1.76
N PRO A 73 -3.07 11.98 2.36
CA PRO A 73 -4.07 11.52 3.33
C PRO A 73 -4.33 12.48 4.48
N HIS A 74 -3.30 13.12 5.03
CA HIS A 74 -3.46 14.06 6.15
C HIS A 74 -4.26 15.30 5.76
N ILE A 75 -4.17 15.75 4.49
CA ILE A 75 -4.91 16.91 3.99
C ILE A 75 -6.39 16.57 3.91
N ILE A 76 -6.73 15.54 3.15
CA ILE A 76 -8.14 15.19 2.93
C ILE A 76 -8.82 14.69 4.21
N SER A 77 -8.08 14.04 5.09
CA SER A 77 -8.56 13.62 6.42
C SER A 77 -8.96 14.84 7.26
N ALA A 78 -8.14 15.89 7.25
CA ALA A 78 -8.44 17.14 7.95
C ALA A 78 -9.64 17.86 7.34
N ASP A 79 -9.70 17.97 6.02
CA ASP A 79 -10.79 18.64 5.30
C ASP A 79 -12.15 17.97 5.52
N GLU A 80 -12.17 16.64 5.58
CA GLU A 80 -13.39 15.87 5.84
C GLU A 80 -13.71 15.69 7.34
N GLY A 81 -12.84 16.15 8.23
CA GLY A 81 -13.00 15.93 9.67
C GLY A 81 -13.00 14.46 10.07
N ARG A 82 -12.26 13.63 9.34
CA ARG A 82 -12.14 12.18 9.55
C ARG A 82 -10.70 11.81 9.90
N PRO A 83 -10.27 11.99 11.17
CA PRO A 83 -8.89 11.75 11.57
C PRO A 83 -8.51 10.27 11.40
N ILE A 84 -7.28 10.06 10.89
CA ILE A 84 -6.71 8.73 10.73
C ILE A 84 -6.05 8.33 12.04
N ALA A 85 -6.57 7.30 12.68
CA ALA A 85 -6.06 6.79 13.94
C ALA A 85 -5.20 5.54 13.73
N ALA A 86 -3.98 5.52 14.24
CA ALA A 86 -3.09 4.36 14.18
C ALA A 86 -3.75 3.11 14.80
N ALA A 87 -4.49 3.28 15.89
CA ALA A 87 -5.22 2.19 16.54
C ALA A 87 -6.24 1.53 15.60
N ARG A 88 -6.91 2.29 14.73
CA ARG A 88 -7.84 1.74 13.74
C ARG A 88 -7.11 0.96 12.63
N LEU A 89 -5.95 1.46 12.19
CA LEU A 89 -5.12 0.73 11.22
C LEU A 89 -4.66 -0.61 11.81
N SER A 90 -4.21 -0.60 13.05
CA SER A 90 -3.74 -1.80 13.76
C SER A 90 -4.87 -2.79 14.03
N SER A 91 -6.04 -2.33 14.45
CA SER A 91 -7.18 -3.23 14.69
C SER A 91 -7.66 -3.89 13.40
N GLY A 92 -7.66 -3.17 12.28
CA GLY A 92 -7.96 -3.74 10.96
C GLY A 92 -6.95 -4.80 10.53
N LEU A 93 -5.66 -4.56 10.79
CA LEU A 93 -4.62 -5.55 10.51
C LEU A 93 -4.81 -6.83 11.35
N ARG A 94 -5.10 -6.68 12.67
CA ARG A 94 -5.38 -7.84 13.56
C ARG A 94 -6.58 -8.66 13.08
N GLU A 95 -7.62 -8.00 12.60
CA GLU A 95 -8.79 -8.68 12.04
C GLU A 95 -8.39 -9.56 10.85
N LEU A 96 -7.59 -9.05 9.92
CA LEU A 96 -7.15 -9.82 8.75
C LEU A 96 -6.17 -10.94 9.13
N GLU A 97 -5.29 -10.71 10.08
CA GLU A 97 -4.39 -11.74 10.62
C GLU A 97 -5.15 -12.91 11.27
N GLY A 98 -6.34 -12.65 11.82
CA GLY A 98 -7.23 -13.69 12.32
C GLY A 98 -7.95 -14.51 11.24
N LEU A 99 -8.02 -14.00 10.01
CA LEU A 99 -8.71 -14.63 8.89
C LEU A 99 -7.73 -15.25 7.87
N ALA A 100 -6.52 -14.75 7.78
CA ALA A 100 -5.52 -15.09 6.78
C ALA A 100 -4.19 -15.45 7.44
N ASP A 101 -3.42 -16.29 6.79
CA ASP A 101 -2.06 -16.64 7.22
C ASP A 101 -0.98 -15.84 6.49
N TRP A 102 -1.37 -15.03 5.52
CA TRP A 102 -0.48 -14.13 4.78
C TRP A 102 -1.23 -12.84 4.43
N VAL A 103 -0.77 -11.71 4.96
CA VAL A 103 -1.40 -10.39 4.74
C VAL A 103 -0.43 -9.49 3.98
N LEU A 104 -0.90 -8.92 2.86
CA LEU A 104 -0.18 -7.92 2.10
C LEU A 104 -0.74 -6.53 2.40
N VAL A 105 0.10 -5.66 2.98
CA VAL A 105 -0.27 -4.29 3.31
C VAL A 105 0.26 -3.35 2.23
N GLU A 106 -0.62 -2.54 1.66
CA GLU A 106 -0.26 -1.48 0.72
C GLU A 106 -0.33 -0.11 1.39
N GLY A 107 0.77 0.65 1.30
CA GLY A 107 0.80 2.04 1.72
C GLY A 107 0.09 2.97 0.74
N ALA A 108 -0.04 4.23 1.12
CA ALA A 108 -0.52 5.31 0.28
C ALA A 108 0.61 6.31 0.05
N GLY A 109 0.89 6.67 -1.19
CA GLY A 109 1.98 7.58 -1.54
C GLY A 109 3.35 6.93 -1.42
N GLY A 110 4.15 7.34 -0.45
CA GLY A 110 5.49 6.83 -0.22
C GLY A 110 5.74 6.47 1.24
N TRP A 111 6.99 6.11 1.56
CA TRP A 111 7.38 5.64 2.89
C TRP A 111 7.02 6.63 4.02
N PHE A 112 7.32 7.92 3.82
CA PHE A 112 7.05 8.96 4.81
C PHE A 112 5.73 9.70 4.58
N THR A 113 4.77 9.12 3.86
CA THR A 113 3.47 9.77 3.65
C THR A 113 2.82 10.12 4.99
N PRO A 114 2.48 11.40 5.22
CA PRO A 114 1.83 11.80 6.45
C PRO A 114 0.36 11.34 6.48
N LEU A 115 -0.02 10.76 7.61
CA LEU A 115 -1.40 10.36 7.93
C LEU A 115 -2.08 11.37 8.84
N SER A 116 -1.30 12.14 9.58
CA SER A 116 -1.71 13.26 10.43
C SER A 116 -0.52 14.21 10.62
N ASP A 117 -0.68 15.25 11.43
CA ASP A 117 0.41 16.17 11.78
C ASP A 117 1.55 15.49 12.55
N SER A 118 1.29 14.35 13.17
CA SER A 118 2.24 13.64 14.03
C SER A 118 2.50 12.19 13.67
N LEU A 119 1.83 11.67 12.63
CA LEU A 119 1.91 10.26 12.24
C LEU A 119 2.20 10.13 10.75
N THR A 120 3.25 9.39 10.40
CA THR A 120 3.52 8.95 9.03
C THR A 120 3.16 7.47 8.87
N PHE A 121 3.03 7.02 7.62
CA PHE A 121 2.86 5.61 7.33
C PHE A 121 4.05 4.76 7.83
N ALA A 122 5.27 5.33 7.74
CA ALA A 122 6.49 4.71 8.26
C ALA A 122 6.42 4.46 9.78
N ASP A 123 5.89 5.42 10.54
CA ASP A 123 5.73 5.28 11.99
C ASP A 123 4.83 4.08 12.33
N TRP A 124 3.73 3.96 11.63
CA TRP A 124 2.81 2.83 11.83
C TRP A 124 3.43 1.50 11.41
N ALA A 125 4.09 1.45 10.24
CA ALA A 125 4.78 0.25 9.76
C ALA A 125 5.87 -0.21 10.75
N GLN A 126 6.61 0.75 11.33
CA GLN A 126 7.62 0.49 12.35
C GLN A 126 6.99 -0.06 13.64
N ALA A 127 5.91 0.55 14.11
CA ALA A 127 5.19 0.08 15.31
C ALA A 127 4.66 -1.35 15.13
N GLU A 128 4.20 -1.69 13.93
CA GLU A 128 3.71 -3.03 13.58
C GLU A 128 4.83 -4.02 13.22
N GLN A 129 6.09 -3.56 13.15
CA GLN A 129 7.26 -4.39 12.79
C GLN A 129 7.09 -5.11 11.44
N LEU A 130 6.54 -4.42 10.44
CA LEU A 130 6.25 -5.00 9.14
C LEU A 130 7.53 -5.17 8.31
N PRO A 131 7.80 -6.37 7.75
CA PRO A 131 8.77 -6.51 6.68
C PRO A 131 8.33 -5.71 5.45
N VAL A 132 9.28 -5.07 4.77
CA VAL A 132 8.98 -4.16 3.67
C VAL A 132 9.46 -4.74 2.34
N ILE A 133 8.57 -4.69 1.34
CA ILE A 133 8.92 -4.88 -0.07
C ILE A 133 8.93 -3.51 -0.73
N LEU A 134 10.06 -3.13 -1.31
CA LEU A 134 10.20 -1.87 -2.02
C LEU A 134 9.83 -2.06 -3.50
N VAL A 135 8.85 -1.31 -3.97
CA VAL A 135 8.48 -1.30 -5.38
C VAL A 135 9.01 -0.03 -6.02
N VAL A 136 9.83 -0.19 -7.04
CA VAL A 136 10.56 0.88 -7.73
C VAL A 136 9.98 1.08 -9.12
N GLY A 137 9.41 2.26 -9.38
CA GLY A 137 9.03 2.66 -10.73
C GLY A 137 10.27 3.01 -11.55
N VAL A 138 10.56 2.24 -12.59
CA VAL A 138 11.80 2.39 -13.40
C VAL A 138 11.70 3.65 -14.26
N LYS A 139 12.51 4.64 -13.93
CA LYS A 139 12.65 5.91 -14.62
C LYS A 139 13.93 6.61 -14.16
N LEU A 140 14.36 7.65 -14.88
CA LEU A 140 15.50 8.46 -14.43
C LEU A 140 15.26 9.01 -13.01
N GLY A 141 16.23 8.82 -12.13
CA GLY A 141 16.15 9.19 -10.71
C GLY A 141 15.65 8.07 -9.77
N CYS A 142 15.20 6.95 -10.31
CA CYS A 142 14.65 5.84 -9.49
C CYS A 142 15.70 5.20 -8.57
N ILE A 143 16.96 5.12 -9.00
CA ILE A 143 18.05 4.56 -8.19
C ILE A 143 18.25 5.38 -6.93
N ASN A 144 18.36 6.69 -7.04
CA ASN A 144 18.48 7.58 -5.88
C ASN A 144 17.28 7.46 -4.95
N HIS A 145 16.07 7.48 -5.50
CA HIS A 145 14.83 7.37 -4.72
C HIS A 145 14.74 6.00 -4.01
N ALA A 146 15.08 4.92 -4.69
CA ALA A 146 15.08 3.58 -4.12
C ALA A 146 16.11 3.45 -2.98
N MET A 147 17.32 3.99 -3.17
CA MET A 147 18.36 3.96 -2.13
C MET A 147 17.97 4.75 -0.89
N LEU A 148 17.42 5.95 -1.07
CA LEU A 148 16.92 6.77 0.05
C LEU A 148 15.82 6.05 0.83
N THR A 149 14.87 5.44 0.14
CA THR A 149 13.78 4.69 0.76
C THR A 149 14.30 3.43 1.48
N ALA A 150 15.16 2.66 0.84
CA ALA A 150 15.78 1.48 1.47
C ALA A 150 16.57 1.83 2.74
N GLN A 151 17.29 2.94 2.70
CA GLN A 151 18.02 3.43 3.88
C GLN A 151 17.05 3.81 5.01
N ALA A 152 15.97 4.51 4.69
CA ALA A 152 14.96 4.90 5.68
C ALA A 152 14.28 3.68 6.32
N VAL A 153 13.96 2.65 5.54
CA VAL A 153 13.39 1.38 6.03
C VAL A 153 14.35 0.70 7.01
N ARG A 154 15.63 0.60 6.66
CA ARG A 154 16.65 0.00 7.52
C ARG A 154 16.87 0.80 8.79
N GLN A 155 16.87 2.12 8.73
CA GLN A 155 16.98 2.99 9.90
C GLN A 155 15.79 2.84 10.85
N ALA A 156 14.62 2.50 10.34
CA ALA A 156 13.45 2.16 11.15
C ALA A 156 13.58 0.78 11.84
N GLY A 157 14.64 0.03 11.57
CA GLY A 157 14.87 -1.29 12.14
C GLY A 157 14.03 -2.39 11.51
N LEU A 158 13.46 -2.14 10.31
CA LEU A 158 12.61 -3.10 9.61
C LEU A 158 13.40 -3.90 8.57
N PRO A 159 13.08 -5.20 8.38
CA PRO A 159 13.68 -5.98 7.32
C PRO A 159 13.17 -5.50 5.96
N LEU A 160 14.12 -5.26 5.04
CA LEU A 160 13.82 -5.10 3.62
C LEU A 160 13.74 -6.50 3.01
N ALA A 161 12.52 -7.03 2.90
CA ALA A 161 12.27 -8.42 2.47
C ALA A 161 12.58 -8.63 0.98
N GLY A 162 12.56 -7.56 0.19
CA GLY A 162 12.85 -7.62 -1.24
C GLY A 162 12.54 -6.30 -1.93
N TRP A 163 12.76 -6.28 -3.23
CA TRP A 163 12.38 -5.16 -4.09
C TRP A 163 11.88 -5.65 -5.44
N ILE A 164 11.07 -4.85 -6.10
CA ILE A 164 10.47 -5.13 -7.41
C ILE A 164 10.70 -3.90 -8.29
N ALA A 165 11.28 -4.11 -9.48
CA ALA A 165 11.35 -3.09 -10.51
C ALA A 165 10.08 -3.15 -11.36
N ASN A 166 9.40 -2.03 -11.49
CA ASN A 166 8.17 -1.90 -12.26
C ASN A 166 8.34 -0.90 -13.39
N ASP A 167 8.08 -1.34 -14.61
CA ASP A 167 8.13 -0.49 -15.80
C ASP A 167 6.92 0.44 -15.85
N VAL A 168 7.15 1.70 -15.47
CA VAL A 168 6.08 2.72 -15.38
C VAL A 168 5.96 3.59 -16.62
N GLN A 169 6.92 3.49 -17.56
CA GLN A 169 6.99 4.28 -18.79
C GLN A 169 7.50 3.41 -19.93
N PRO A 170 7.25 3.78 -21.20
CA PRO A 170 7.90 3.12 -22.34
C PRO A 170 9.42 3.11 -22.16
N PRO A 171 10.13 2.03 -22.54
CA PRO A 171 11.55 1.89 -22.33
C PRO A 171 12.33 3.03 -23.00
N GLY A 172 13.16 3.72 -22.23
CA GLY A 172 14.14 4.65 -22.73
C GLY A 172 15.41 3.95 -23.19
N LYS A 173 16.40 4.73 -23.66
CA LYS A 173 17.62 4.23 -24.29
C LYS A 173 18.47 3.30 -23.40
N ARG A 174 18.40 3.45 -22.07
CA ARG A 174 19.14 2.66 -21.07
C ARG A 174 18.25 2.08 -19.98
N HIS A 175 17.04 1.78 -20.35
CA HIS A 175 16.00 1.37 -19.41
C HIS A 175 16.40 0.14 -18.58
N ALA A 176 17.01 -0.86 -19.22
CA ALA A 176 17.44 -2.10 -18.56
C ALA A 176 18.66 -1.92 -17.63
N GLU A 177 19.32 -0.75 -17.67
CA GLU A 177 20.47 -0.45 -16.84
C GLU A 177 20.12 0.20 -15.51
N TYR A 178 18.87 0.62 -15.34
CA TYR A 178 18.35 1.15 -14.06
C TYR A 178 17.90 0.01 -13.13
#